data_d44d83368dea96a8e9b94efe53419126
#
_entry.id   d44d83368dea96a8e9b94efe53419126
#
_cell.length_a   1.000
_cell.length_b   1.000
_cell.length_c   1.000
_cell.angle_alpha   90.00
_cell.angle_beta   90.00
_cell.angle_gamma   90.00
#
_symmetry.space_group_name_H-M   'P 1'
#
loop_
_entity.id
_entity.type
_entity.pdbx_description
1 polymer ?
#
loop_
_entity_poly.entity_id
_entity_poly.type
_entity_poly.pdbx_seq_one_letter_code
_entity_poly.pdbx_strand_id
1 'polypeptide(L)'
;MFAECFENVRSTCPLIHNITNYVTVNDCANMVLACGASPIMADDAAEVEDITTICGGLNINIGTLNSRTITSMLLAGKKANLLGHPVVLDPVGAGASQLRTDTANRLLREVKFTVIRGNISEIKTLASGAGTTKGVDADVADKVTEENLDSAVAFAKTFAARTGAVVAITGAIDIVADAHKAYCIRNGHPMMSSITGTGCQLSALTAAFVTANPGHP
;
A
#
# COMPACT_ATOMS: atom_id res chain seq x y z
N MET A 1 7.34 -4.82 21.41
CA MET A 1 6.56 -4.82 20.15
C MET A 1 7.24 -3.96 19.06
N PHE A 2 7.21 -2.60 19.07
CA PHE A 2 7.80 -1.83 17.96
C PHE A 2 9.29 -2.05 17.77
N ALA A 3 10.10 -2.01 18.85
CA ALA A 3 11.54 -2.28 18.75
C ALA A 3 11.84 -3.67 18.15
N GLU A 4 11.06 -4.67 18.50
CA GLU A 4 11.16 -6.02 17.97
C GLU A 4 10.85 -6.06 16.47
N CYS A 5 9.84 -5.31 16.00
CA CYS A 5 9.54 -5.23 14.56
C CYS A 5 10.72 -4.66 13.75
N PHE A 6 11.41 -3.66 14.29
CA PHE A 6 12.63 -3.12 13.67
C PHE A 6 13.78 -4.12 13.66
N GLU A 7 13.98 -4.85 14.76
CA GLU A 7 15.00 -5.86 14.86
C GLU A 7 14.75 -7.03 13.91
N ASN A 8 13.49 -7.44 13.76
CA ASN A 8 13.11 -8.50 12.83
C ASN A 8 13.45 -8.13 11.37
N VAL A 9 13.23 -6.88 10.95
CA VAL A 9 13.63 -6.44 9.59
C VAL A 9 15.14 -6.57 9.41
N ARG A 10 15.94 -6.12 10.38
CA ARG A 10 17.40 -6.15 10.31
C ARG A 10 17.95 -7.56 10.36
N SER A 11 17.40 -8.41 11.21
CA SER A 11 17.88 -9.79 11.40
C SER A 11 17.48 -10.72 10.25
N THR A 12 16.29 -10.53 9.66
CA THR A 12 15.81 -11.38 8.55
C THR A 12 16.22 -10.85 7.18
N CYS A 13 16.52 -9.54 7.08
CA CYS A 13 16.86 -8.86 5.83
C CYS A 13 15.93 -9.28 4.67
N PRO A 14 14.59 -9.06 4.78
CA PRO A 14 13.64 -9.62 3.83
C PRO A 14 13.86 -9.06 2.43
N LEU A 15 13.77 -9.94 1.44
CA LEU A 15 13.86 -9.56 0.03
C LEU A 15 12.48 -9.13 -0.46
N ILE A 16 12.37 -7.89 -0.96
CA ILE A 16 11.10 -7.26 -1.35
C ILE A 16 11.07 -6.97 -2.84
N HIS A 17 10.12 -7.59 -3.52
CA HIS A 17 9.81 -7.26 -4.91
C HIS A 17 9.03 -5.95 -4.99
N ASN A 18 9.50 -4.99 -5.78
CA ASN A 18 8.85 -3.70 -5.97
C ASN A 18 8.50 -3.50 -7.44
N ILE A 19 7.21 -3.46 -7.75
CA ILE A 19 6.69 -2.91 -8.99
C ILE A 19 6.17 -1.53 -8.65
N THR A 20 7.04 -0.52 -8.79
CA THR A 20 6.77 0.85 -8.37
C THR A 20 6.84 1.83 -9.54
N ASN A 21 6.58 3.09 -9.29
CA ASN A 21 6.62 4.14 -10.30
C ASN A 21 8.06 4.62 -10.55
N TYR A 22 8.36 5.02 -11.79
CA TYR A 22 9.72 5.45 -12.20
C TYR A 22 10.13 6.80 -11.61
N VAL A 23 9.22 7.59 -11.05
CA VAL A 23 9.56 8.87 -10.40
C VAL A 23 10.35 8.62 -9.11
N THR A 24 10.03 7.54 -8.39
CA THR A 24 10.55 7.26 -7.05
C THR A 24 11.22 5.90 -6.91
N VAL A 25 11.49 5.22 -8.03
CA VAL A 25 12.04 3.86 -8.02
C VAL A 25 13.34 3.75 -7.22
N ASN A 26 14.27 4.68 -7.41
CA ASN A 26 15.54 4.70 -6.69
C ASN A 26 15.36 5.04 -5.20
N ASP A 27 14.46 5.97 -4.88
CA ASP A 27 14.18 6.37 -3.50
C ASP A 27 13.56 5.21 -2.71
N CYS A 28 12.63 4.46 -3.34
CA CYS A 28 12.05 3.26 -2.73
C CYS A 28 13.12 2.19 -2.46
N ALA A 29 14.01 1.95 -3.41
CA ALA A 29 15.11 1.00 -3.23
C ALA A 29 16.03 1.42 -2.06
N ASN A 30 16.43 2.68 -2.01
CA ASN A 30 17.27 3.21 -0.94
C ASN A 30 16.56 3.17 0.43
N MET A 31 15.25 3.43 0.48
CA MET A 31 14.48 3.35 1.73
C MET A 31 14.42 1.91 2.27
N VAL A 32 14.20 0.93 1.38
CA VAL A 32 14.21 -0.49 1.75
C VAL A 32 15.59 -0.93 2.25
N LEU A 33 16.68 -0.51 1.60
CA LEU A 33 18.04 -0.76 2.07
C LEU A 33 18.31 -0.09 3.43
N ALA A 34 17.88 1.16 3.59
CA ALA A 34 18.13 1.92 4.83
C ALA A 34 17.46 1.30 6.06
N CYS A 35 16.31 0.62 5.89
CA CYS A 35 15.66 -0.07 7.02
C CYS A 35 16.27 -1.45 7.34
N GLY A 36 17.18 -1.97 6.50
CA GLY A 36 17.84 -3.26 6.68
C GLY A 36 17.25 -4.41 5.85
N ALA A 37 16.35 -4.11 4.90
CA ALA A 37 15.80 -5.07 3.94
C ALA A 37 16.51 -4.99 2.58
N SER A 38 16.19 -5.87 1.65
CA SER A 38 16.76 -5.91 0.30
C SER A 38 15.69 -5.70 -0.77
N PRO A 39 15.82 -4.72 -1.68
CA PRO A 39 14.85 -4.49 -2.76
C PRO A 39 15.25 -5.21 -4.04
N ILE A 40 14.25 -5.70 -4.80
CA ILE A 40 14.36 -6.00 -6.22
C ILE A 40 13.34 -5.14 -6.97
N MET A 41 13.82 -4.41 -7.98
CA MET A 41 13.01 -3.54 -8.84
C MET A 41 12.84 -4.25 -10.19
N ALA A 42 11.75 -5.00 -10.37
CA ALA A 42 11.47 -5.75 -11.59
C ALA A 42 10.02 -5.55 -12.03
N ASP A 43 9.79 -5.25 -13.29
CA ASP A 43 8.46 -4.94 -13.82
C ASP A 43 8.16 -5.56 -15.20
N ASP A 44 9.03 -6.44 -15.69
CA ASP A 44 8.77 -7.15 -16.95
C ASP A 44 7.95 -8.41 -16.70
N ALA A 45 6.89 -8.60 -17.51
CA ALA A 45 5.99 -9.74 -17.40
C ALA A 45 6.67 -11.11 -17.59
N ALA A 46 7.84 -11.13 -18.24
CA ALA A 46 8.60 -12.36 -18.48
C ALA A 46 9.37 -12.85 -17.22
N GLU A 47 9.60 -11.98 -16.23
CA GLU A 47 10.39 -12.32 -15.04
C GLU A 47 9.66 -12.14 -13.70
N VAL A 48 8.57 -11.35 -13.65
CA VAL A 48 7.96 -10.96 -12.37
C VAL A 48 7.49 -12.13 -11.51
N GLU A 49 7.10 -13.24 -12.10
CA GLU A 49 6.70 -14.43 -11.33
C GLU A 49 7.91 -15.12 -10.69
N ASP A 50 9.04 -15.19 -11.39
CA ASP A 50 10.29 -15.75 -10.88
C ASP A 50 10.84 -14.86 -9.76
N ILE A 51 10.87 -13.54 -9.98
CA ILE A 51 11.30 -12.57 -8.96
C ILE A 51 10.38 -12.62 -7.73
N THR A 52 9.06 -12.66 -7.92
CA THR A 52 8.12 -12.81 -6.78
C THR A 52 8.38 -14.10 -6.01
N THR A 53 8.80 -15.17 -6.70
CA THR A 53 9.06 -16.47 -6.07
C THR A 53 10.26 -16.45 -5.12
N ILE A 54 11.31 -15.73 -5.48
CA ILE A 54 12.51 -15.62 -4.63
C ILE A 54 12.40 -14.53 -3.56
N CYS A 55 11.45 -13.59 -3.70
CA CYS A 55 11.16 -12.54 -2.71
C CYS A 55 10.22 -13.06 -1.62
N GLY A 56 10.25 -12.41 -0.46
CA GLY A 56 9.35 -12.71 0.67
C GLY A 56 8.10 -11.82 0.71
N GLY A 57 8.09 -10.70 -0.02
CA GLY A 57 6.96 -9.75 -0.07
C GLY A 57 6.93 -8.94 -1.35
N LEU A 58 5.78 -8.35 -1.64
CA LEU A 58 5.53 -7.58 -2.86
C LEU A 58 4.93 -6.21 -2.55
N ASN A 59 5.50 -5.17 -3.16
CA ASN A 59 4.95 -3.81 -3.19
C ASN A 59 4.48 -3.47 -4.60
N ILE A 60 3.21 -3.09 -4.75
CA ILE A 60 2.59 -2.65 -6.01
C ILE A 60 2.19 -1.19 -5.88
N ASN A 61 2.74 -0.32 -6.73
CA ASN A 61 2.45 1.10 -6.78
C ASN A 61 2.08 1.52 -8.21
N ILE A 62 0.90 2.11 -8.37
CA ILE A 62 0.32 2.44 -9.68
C ILE A 62 0.60 3.87 -10.16
N GLY A 63 1.65 4.52 -9.66
CA GLY A 63 1.94 5.94 -9.91
C GLY A 63 2.27 6.31 -11.35
N THR A 64 2.84 5.38 -12.13
CA THR A 64 3.20 5.60 -13.55
C THR A 64 2.82 4.38 -14.39
N LEU A 65 1.52 4.15 -14.53
CA LEU A 65 0.99 2.99 -15.25
C LEU A 65 1.27 3.02 -16.76
N ASN A 66 1.52 1.83 -17.28
CA ASN A 66 1.44 1.52 -18.70
C ASN A 66 0.89 0.10 -18.87
N SER A 67 0.49 -0.28 -20.07
CA SER A 67 -0.15 -1.58 -20.35
C SER A 67 0.70 -2.78 -19.93
N ARG A 68 2.02 -2.67 -20.05
CA ARG A 68 2.99 -3.72 -19.68
C ARG A 68 3.04 -3.89 -18.16
N THR A 69 3.23 -2.82 -17.41
CA THR A 69 3.33 -2.89 -15.94
C THR A 69 2.02 -3.33 -15.29
N ILE A 70 0.85 -3.00 -15.86
CA ILE A 70 -0.45 -3.49 -15.37
C ILE A 70 -0.50 -5.02 -15.43
N THR A 71 -0.05 -5.62 -16.54
CA THR A 71 0.02 -7.07 -16.66
C THR A 71 0.96 -7.68 -15.62
N SER A 72 2.15 -7.10 -15.45
CA SER A 72 3.16 -7.54 -14.50
C SER A 72 2.65 -7.48 -13.04
N MET A 73 1.96 -6.41 -12.67
CA MET A 73 1.34 -6.24 -11.34
C MET A 73 0.34 -7.36 -11.02
N LEU A 74 -0.49 -7.74 -12.00
CA LEU A 74 -1.47 -8.81 -11.84
C LEU A 74 -0.81 -10.18 -11.72
N LEU A 75 0.20 -10.48 -12.56
CA LEU A 75 0.96 -11.73 -12.51
C LEU A 75 1.68 -11.87 -11.17
N ALA A 76 2.47 -10.86 -10.80
CA ALA A 76 3.20 -10.84 -9.53
C ALA A 76 2.27 -10.94 -8.32
N GLY A 77 1.16 -10.17 -8.32
CA GLY A 77 0.19 -10.19 -7.23
C GLY A 77 -0.47 -11.56 -7.04
N LYS A 78 -0.90 -12.21 -8.12
CA LYS A 78 -1.45 -13.57 -8.07
C LYS A 78 -0.40 -14.58 -7.61
N LYS A 79 0.83 -14.47 -8.10
CA LYS A 79 1.94 -15.32 -7.70
C LYS A 79 2.26 -15.17 -6.21
N ALA A 80 2.32 -13.93 -5.70
CA ALA A 80 2.52 -13.65 -4.28
C ALA A 80 1.41 -14.28 -3.42
N ASN A 81 0.14 -14.14 -3.85
CA ASN A 81 -0.98 -14.76 -3.13
C ASN A 81 -0.89 -16.30 -3.13
N LEU A 82 -0.47 -16.92 -4.23
CA LEU A 82 -0.28 -18.36 -4.32
C LEU A 82 0.81 -18.85 -3.35
N LEU A 83 1.86 -18.05 -3.15
CA LEU A 83 2.97 -18.33 -2.24
C LEU A 83 2.69 -17.94 -0.78
N GLY A 84 1.58 -17.24 -0.51
CA GLY A 84 1.27 -16.71 0.83
C GLY A 84 2.12 -15.51 1.23
N HIS A 85 2.75 -14.83 0.26
CA HIS A 85 3.55 -13.64 0.53
C HIS A 85 2.66 -12.42 0.79
N PRO A 86 3.02 -11.53 1.73
CA PRO A 86 2.33 -10.28 1.93
C PRO A 86 2.45 -9.37 0.71
N VAL A 87 1.35 -8.67 0.39
CA VAL A 87 1.27 -7.74 -0.73
C VAL A 87 0.78 -6.38 -0.23
N VAL A 88 1.49 -5.32 -0.58
CA VAL A 88 1.11 -3.93 -0.32
C VAL A 88 0.63 -3.28 -1.60
N LEU A 89 -0.50 -2.57 -1.54
CA LEU A 89 -1.02 -1.73 -2.64
C LEU A 89 -0.87 -0.26 -2.28
N ASP A 90 -0.26 0.49 -3.18
CA ASP A 90 -0.24 1.95 -3.19
C ASP A 90 -1.00 2.46 -4.44
N PRO A 91 -2.28 2.84 -4.32
CA PRO A 91 -3.13 3.21 -5.44
C PRO A 91 -2.93 4.67 -5.86
N VAL A 92 -1.69 5.10 -6.05
CA VAL A 92 -1.31 6.48 -6.36
C VAL A 92 -2.16 7.07 -7.48
N GLY A 93 -2.90 8.12 -7.15
CA GLY A 93 -3.73 8.85 -8.10
C GLY A 93 -4.97 8.10 -8.57
N ALA A 94 -5.45 7.10 -7.86
CA ALA A 94 -6.78 6.55 -8.06
C ALA A 94 -7.82 7.68 -7.93
N GLY A 95 -8.72 7.80 -8.90
CA GLY A 95 -9.65 8.92 -9.04
C GLY A 95 -9.14 10.03 -9.99
N ALA A 96 -7.85 10.16 -10.22
CA ALA A 96 -7.29 11.19 -11.11
C ALA A 96 -7.41 10.83 -12.61
N SER A 97 -7.48 9.54 -12.94
CA SER A 97 -7.74 9.07 -14.30
C SER A 97 -8.49 7.76 -14.30
N GLN A 98 -9.21 7.49 -15.39
CA GLN A 98 -9.96 6.24 -15.56
C GLN A 98 -9.01 5.03 -15.52
N LEU A 99 -7.87 5.09 -16.20
CA LEU A 99 -6.88 4.01 -16.21
C LEU A 99 -6.42 3.62 -14.81
N ARG A 100 -6.10 4.60 -13.95
CA ARG A 100 -5.67 4.35 -12.57
C ARG A 100 -6.77 3.74 -11.72
N THR A 101 -7.97 4.30 -11.84
CA THR A 101 -9.15 3.81 -11.10
C THR A 101 -9.51 2.38 -11.51
N ASP A 102 -9.55 2.09 -12.81
CA ASP A 102 -9.86 0.75 -13.31
C ASP A 102 -8.79 -0.27 -12.92
N THR A 103 -7.52 0.12 -13.01
CA THR A 103 -6.40 -0.74 -12.62
C THR A 103 -6.43 -1.05 -11.11
N ALA A 104 -6.62 -0.03 -10.27
CA ALA A 104 -6.73 -0.22 -8.82
C ALA A 104 -7.89 -1.15 -8.46
N ASN A 105 -9.08 -0.92 -9.05
CA ASN A 105 -10.24 -1.78 -8.84
C ASN A 105 -10.03 -3.20 -9.36
N ARG A 106 -9.33 -3.36 -10.49
CA ARG A 106 -8.99 -4.68 -11.03
C ARG A 106 -8.03 -5.43 -10.11
N LEU A 107 -7.01 -4.76 -9.61
CA LEU A 107 -6.07 -5.31 -8.63
C LEU A 107 -6.81 -5.76 -7.36
N LEU A 108 -7.72 -4.95 -6.81
CA LEU A 108 -8.54 -5.32 -5.63
C LEU A 108 -9.43 -6.55 -5.87
N ARG A 109 -9.89 -6.77 -7.09
CA ARG A 109 -10.71 -7.96 -7.41
C ARG A 109 -9.90 -9.22 -7.60
N GLU A 110 -8.67 -9.10 -8.13
CA GLU A 110 -7.89 -10.25 -8.59
C GLU A 110 -6.72 -10.61 -7.65
N VAL A 111 -6.34 -9.71 -6.74
CA VAL A 111 -5.23 -9.88 -5.80
C VAL A 111 -5.70 -9.61 -4.38
N LYS A 112 -5.30 -10.45 -3.43
CA LYS A 112 -5.48 -10.21 -1.99
C LYS A 112 -4.32 -9.38 -1.48
N PHE A 113 -4.62 -8.28 -0.82
CA PHE A 113 -3.64 -7.39 -0.23
C PHE A 113 -3.58 -7.58 1.29
N THR A 114 -2.36 -7.52 1.83
CA THR A 114 -2.12 -7.46 3.29
C THR A 114 -2.32 -6.04 3.80
N VAL A 115 -1.83 -5.06 3.03
CA VAL A 115 -1.98 -3.64 3.35
C VAL A 115 -2.40 -2.87 2.09
N ILE A 116 -3.34 -1.94 2.25
CA ILE A 116 -3.70 -0.93 1.24
C ILE A 116 -3.37 0.42 1.85
N ARG A 117 -2.43 1.15 1.25
CA ARG A 117 -1.95 2.45 1.74
C ARG A 117 -2.21 3.54 0.71
N GLY A 118 -2.84 4.63 1.10
CA GLY A 118 -3.08 5.78 0.22
C GLY A 118 -3.50 7.00 1.01
N ASN A 119 -3.69 8.15 0.34
CA ASN A 119 -4.39 9.27 0.96
C ASN A 119 -5.90 9.00 1.03
N ILE A 120 -6.63 9.83 1.78
CA ILE A 120 -8.08 9.63 1.99
C ILE A 120 -8.88 9.61 0.67
N SER A 121 -8.49 10.43 -0.31
CA SER A 121 -9.18 10.52 -1.61
C SER A 121 -8.97 9.24 -2.44
N GLU A 122 -7.76 8.70 -2.47
CA GLU A 122 -7.43 7.44 -3.13
C GLU A 122 -8.20 6.26 -2.51
N ILE A 123 -8.20 6.16 -1.17
CA ILE A 123 -8.91 5.09 -0.46
C ILE A 123 -10.43 5.19 -0.66
N LYS A 124 -11.01 6.40 -0.65
CA LYS A 124 -12.43 6.60 -0.98
C LYS A 124 -12.76 6.15 -2.41
N THR A 125 -11.91 6.47 -3.37
CA THR A 125 -12.09 6.05 -4.76
C THR A 125 -12.14 4.51 -4.87
N LEU A 126 -11.23 3.82 -4.19
CA LEU A 126 -11.25 2.36 -4.13
C LEU A 126 -12.50 1.83 -3.42
N ALA A 127 -12.92 2.48 -2.36
CA ALA A 127 -14.08 2.09 -1.61
C ALA A 127 -15.38 2.20 -2.42
N SER A 128 -15.52 3.24 -3.24
CA SER A 128 -16.68 3.46 -4.11
C SER A 128 -16.73 2.53 -5.34
N GLY A 129 -15.57 2.17 -5.89
CA GLY A 129 -15.46 1.30 -7.06
C GLY A 129 -15.62 -0.20 -6.78
N ALA A 130 -15.49 -0.63 -5.54
CA ALA A 130 -15.58 -2.04 -5.15
C ALA A 130 -17.04 -2.57 -4.97
N GLY A 131 -18.04 -1.91 -5.58
CA GLY A 131 -19.44 -2.34 -5.61
C GLY A 131 -20.30 -1.63 -4.55
N THR A 132 -21.40 -1.01 -5.04
CA THR A 132 -22.59 -0.54 -4.31
C THR A 132 -22.37 0.02 -2.90
N THR A 133 -21.69 1.14 -2.79
CA THR A 133 -21.80 1.99 -1.61
C THR A 133 -22.84 3.10 -1.85
N LYS A 134 -24.11 2.74 -1.88
CA LYS A 134 -25.13 3.64 -1.34
C LYS A 134 -24.84 3.70 0.16
N GLY A 135 -24.15 4.75 0.63
CA GLY A 135 -23.93 4.96 2.05
C GLY A 135 -22.52 5.28 2.52
N VAL A 136 -21.51 5.41 1.65
CA VAL A 136 -20.29 6.14 2.01
C VAL A 136 -20.58 7.59 1.66
N ASP A 137 -21.05 8.34 2.67
CA ASP A 137 -21.39 9.74 2.51
C ASP A 137 -20.26 10.52 1.85
N ALA A 138 -20.64 11.36 0.87
CA ALA A 138 -19.78 12.30 0.18
C ALA A 138 -19.18 13.38 1.12
N ASP A 139 -19.46 13.28 2.42
CA ASP A 139 -19.13 14.27 3.46
C ASP A 139 -17.84 13.99 4.24
N VAL A 140 -17.08 12.92 3.95
CA VAL A 140 -15.74 12.85 4.53
C VAL A 140 -14.87 13.84 3.75
N ALA A 141 -14.50 14.95 4.38
CA ALA A 141 -13.64 15.98 3.79
C ALA A 141 -12.38 15.36 3.16
N ASP A 142 -11.81 16.01 2.14
CA ASP A 142 -10.59 15.57 1.44
C ASP A 142 -9.33 15.53 2.32
N LYS A 143 -9.50 15.73 3.64
CA LYS A 143 -8.44 15.65 4.65
C LYS A 143 -9.00 15.07 5.94
N VAL A 144 -8.18 14.26 6.61
CA VAL A 144 -8.47 13.81 7.97
C VAL A 144 -8.08 14.95 8.93
N THR A 145 -9.04 15.39 9.74
CA THR A 145 -8.88 16.44 10.77
C THR A 145 -9.38 15.90 12.12
N GLU A 146 -9.13 16.63 13.20
CA GLU A 146 -9.66 16.23 14.53
C GLU A 146 -11.21 16.21 14.55
N GLU A 147 -11.86 17.09 13.77
CA GLU A 147 -13.32 17.20 13.73
C GLU A 147 -13.99 16.02 13.04
N ASN A 148 -13.32 15.39 12.05
CA ASN A 148 -13.88 14.27 11.29
C ASN A 148 -13.18 12.93 11.61
N LEU A 149 -12.31 12.88 12.61
CA LEU A 149 -11.47 11.72 12.90
C LEU A 149 -12.27 10.46 13.14
N ASP A 150 -13.33 10.52 13.94
CA ASP A 150 -14.15 9.35 14.25
C ASP A 150 -14.83 8.76 13.01
N SER A 151 -15.32 9.62 12.10
CA SER A 151 -15.93 9.18 10.84
C SER A 151 -14.88 8.60 9.89
N ALA A 152 -13.69 9.18 9.83
CA ALA A 152 -12.58 8.67 9.03
C ALA A 152 -12.09 7.30 9.55
N VAL A 153 -12.01 7.12 10.87
CA VAL A 153 -11.68 5.83 11.51
C VAL A 153 -12.76 4.79 11.19
N ALA A 154 -14.03 5.12 11.34
CA ALA A 154 -15.14 4.22 11.02
C ALA A 154 -15.10 3.79 9.54
N PHE A 155 -14.83 4.73 8.63
CA PHE A 155 -14.65 4.46 7.21
C PHE A 155 -13.47 3.51 6.95
N ALA A 156 -12.30 3.78 7.55
CA ALA A 156 -11.11 2.94 7.38
C ALA A 156 -11.36 1.49 7.85
N LYS A 157 -11.99 1.32 9.02
CA LYS A 157 -12.37 -0.01 9.56
C LYS A 157 -13.37 -0.73 8.67
N THR A 158 -14.37 -0.02 8.14
CA THR A 158 -15.36 -0.60 7.21
C THR A 158 -14.69 -1.08 5.93
N PHE A 159 -13.77 -0.29 5.37
CA PHE A 159 -13.02 -0.67 4.17
C PHE A 159 -12.07 -1.84 4.45
N ALA A 160 -11.39 -1.85 5.59
CA ALA A 160 -10.55 -2.96 6.04
C ALA A 160 -11.36 -4.25 6.20
N ALA A 161 -12.52 -4.20 6.84
CA ALA A 161 -13.42 -5.35 6.99
C ALA A 161 -13.87 -5.93 5.64
N ARG A 162 -14.11 -5.06 4.65
CA ARG A 162 -14.55 -5.46 3.30
C ARG A 162 -13.42 -6.10 2.49
N THR A 163 -12.20 -5.60 2.60
CA THR A 163 -11.05 -6.05 1.82
C THR A 163 -10.27 -7.17 2.49
N GLY A 164 -10.40 -7.32 3.81
CA GLY A 164 -9.58 -8.20 4.63
C GLY A 164 -8.14 -7.69 4.83
N ALA A 165 -7.83 -6.47 4.37
CA ALA A 165 -6.53 -5.85 4.46
C ALA A 165 -6.46 -4.85 5.62
N VAL A 166 -5.25 -4.58 6.12
CA VAL A 166 -5.00 -3.38 6.91
C VAL A 166 -5.04 -2.16 5.98
N VAL A 167 -5.75 -1.12 6.38
CA VAL A 167 -5.88 0.12 5.62
C VAL A 167 -5.06 1.22 6.30
N ALA A 168 -4.10 1.79 5.58
CA ALA A 168 -3.29 2.91 6.04
C ALA A 168 -3.64 4.17 5.23
N ILE A 169 -4.38 5.08 5.85
CA ILE A 169 -4.72 6.39 5.28
C ILE A 169 -3.69 7.40 5.77
N THR A 170 -2.96 8.02 4.84
CA THR A 170 -1.93 9.01 5.19
C THR A 170 -2.39 10.44 4.94
N GLY A 171 -2.00 11.34 5.86
CA GLY A 171 -2.38 12.75 5.83
C GLY A 171 -1.72 13.55 6.95
N ALA A 172 -2.39 14.60 7.42
CA ALA A 172 -1.96 15.34 8.61
C ALA A 172 -2.12 14.50 9.89
N ILE A 173 -3.14 13.65 9.90
CA ILE A 173 -3.33 12.58 10.88
C ILE A 173 -3.39 11.30 10.06
N ASP A 174 -2.47 10.37 10.31
CA ASP A 174 -2.49 9.07 9.67
C ASP A 174 -3.42 8.13 10.45
N ILE A 175 -4.16 7.29 9.71
CA ILE A 175 -5.02 6.25 10.30
C ILE A 175 -4.53 4.90 9.78
N VAL A 176 -4.21 3.99 10.69
CA VAL A 176 -3.92 2.59 10.36
C VAL A 176 -4.98 1.73 11.04
N ALA A 177 -5.77 1.01 10.25
CA ALA A 177 -6.92 0.28 10.75
C ALA A 177 -7.04 -1.13 10.16
N ASP A 178 -7.38 -2.08 11.00
CA ASP A 178 -8.02 -3.35 10.61
C ASP A 178 -9.54 -3.26 10.83
N ALA A 179 -10.26 -4.37 10.71
CA ALA A 179 -11.70 -4.42 10.95
C ALA A 179 -12.13 -4.07 12.39
N HIS A 180 -11.22 -4.19 13.36
CA HIS A 180 -11.52 -4.13 14.78
C HIS A 180 -10.84 -2.97 15.50
N LYS A 181 -9.60 -2.64 15.12
CA LYS A 181 -8.74 -1.65 15.77
C LYS A 181 -8.34 -0.56 14.79
N ALA A 182 -8.03 0.62 15.31
CA ALA A 182 -7.41 1.69 14.56
C ALA A 182 -6.39 2.42 15.45
N TYR A 183 -5.32 2.87 14.79
CA TYR A 183 -4.31 3.75 15.38
C TYR A 183 -4.33 5.07 14.63
N CYS A 184 -4.31 6.18 15.37
CA CYS A 184 -4.22 7.54 14.83
C CYS A 184 -2.84 8.11 15.17
N ILE A 185 -2.07 8.49 14.15
CA ILE A 185 -0.67 8.90 14.28
C ILE A 185 -0.57 10.36 13.90
N ARG A 186 0.00 11.19 14.79
CA ARG A 186 0.14 12.65 14.64
C ARG A 186 1.60 13.06 14.51
N ASN A 187 2.33 12.30 13.71
CA ASN A 187 3.74 12.56 13.42
C ASN A 187 3.91 13.26 12.07
N GLY A 188 5.16 13.52 11.71
CA GLY A 188 5.51 14.12 10.43
C GLY A 188 5.63 15.63 10.50
N HIS A 189 5.80 16.24 9.35
CA HIS A 189 5.98 17.69 9.21
C HIS A 189 5.38 18.17 7.88
N PRO A 190 4.75 19.37 7.82
CA PRO A 190 4.18 19.90 6.59
C PRO A 190 5.14 19.98 5.40
N MET A 191 6.44 20.14 5.64
CA MET A 191 7.46 20.13 4.57
C MET A 191 7.54 18.81 3.81
N MET A 192 7.03 17.69 4.34
CA MET A 192 6.98 16.41 3.61
C MET A 192 6.16 16.52 2.32
N SER A 193 5.19 17.43 2.26
CA SER A 193 4.41 17.71 1.04
C SER A 193 5.24 18.34 -0.09
N SER A 194 6.41 18.89 0.22
CA SER A 194 7.33 19.48 -0.75
C SER A 194 8.36 18.48 -1.28
N ILE A 195 8.32 17.24 -0.82
CA ILE A 195 9.22 16.15 -1.24
C ILE A 195 8.37 15.11 -1.97
N THR A 196 8.70 14.86 -3.25
CA THR A 196 7.99 13.84 -4.01
C THR A 196 8.32 12.44 -3.48
N GLY A 197 7.34 11.54 -3.51
CA GLY A 197 7.56 10.13 -3.29
C GLY A 197 7.67 9.65 -1.85
N THR A 198 7.51 10.51 -0.84
CA THR A 198 7.52 10.09 0.57
C THR A 198 6.48 9.01 0.85
N GLY A 199 5.30 9.11 0.21
CA GLY A 199 4.28 8.07 0.26
C GLY A 199 4.72 6.76 -0.38
N CYS A 200 5.31 6.82 -1.57
CA CYS A 200 5.77 5.61 -2.28
C CYS A 200 6.87 4.89 -1.49
N GLN A 201 7.79 5.65 -0.87
CA GLN A 201 8.81 5.12 0.03
C GLN A 201 8.17 4.44 1.25
N LEU A 202 7.14 5.04 1.86
CA LEU A 202 6.41 4.45 2.97
C LEU A 202 5.76 3.11 2.58
N SER A 203 5.20 3.00 1.37
CA SER A 203 4.62 1.75 0.89
C SER A 203 5.67 0.64 0.73
N ALA A 204 6.84 0.97 0.16
CA ALA A 204 7.96 0.04 0.05
C ALA A 204 8.50 -0.39 1.42
N LEU A 205 8.63 0.56 2.35
CA LEU A 205 9.00 0.32 3.74
C LEU A 205 7.99 -0.59 4.44
N THR A 206 6.69 -0.33 4.27
CA THR A 206 5.61 -1.14 4.82
C THR A 206 5.72 -2.59 4.34
N ALA A 207 6.01 -2.82 3.05
CA ALA A 207 6.22 -4.16 2.53
C ALA A 207 7.37 -4.90 3.25
N ALA A 208 8.48 -4.23 3.52
CA ALA A 208 9.60 -4.80 4.28
C ALA A 208 9.17 -5.19 5.70
N PHE A 209 8.44 -4.31 6.39
CA PHE A 209 8.02 -4.54 7.77
C PHE A 209 6.99 -5.67 7.90
N VAL A 210 5.96 -5.71 7.05
CA VAL A 210 4.95 -6.79 7.11
C VAL A 210 5.53 -8.14 6.69
N THR A 211 6.56 -8.15 5.83
CA THR A 211 7.26 -9.37 5.46
C THR A 211 8.09 -9.94 6.60
N ALA A 212 8.80 -9.08 7.32
CA ALA A 212 9.63 -9.50 8.46
C ALA A 212 8.82 -9.81 9.72
N ASN A 213 7.55 -9.39 9.78
CA ASN A 213 6.69 -9.53 10.97
C ASN A 213 5.36 -10.24 10.63
N PRO A 214 5.39 -11.51 10.19
CA PRO A 214 4.18 -12.25 9.87
C PRO A 214 3.29 -12.38 11.11
N GLY A 215 2.00 -12.08 10.97
CA GLY A 215 1.04 -12.08 12.08
C GLY A 215 0.87 -10.74 12.81
N HIS A 216 1.65 -9.73 12.44
CA HIS A 216 1.55 -8.35 12.96
C HIS A 216 1.52 -7.31 11.84
N PRO A 217 0.64 -7.44 10.85
CA PRO A 217 0.55 -6.50 9.73
C PRO A 217 0.04 -5.13 10.14
#